data_3e6360a5e8078b0a54242bff6d40fa27
#
_entry.id   3e6360a5e8078b0a54242bff6d40fa27
#
_cell.length_a   1.000
_cell.length_b   1.000
_cell.length_c   1.000
_cell.angle_alpha   90.00
_cell.angle_beta   90.00
_cell.angle_gamma   90.00
#
_symmetry.space_group_name_H-M   'P 1'
#
loop_
_entity.id
_entity.type
_entity.pdbx_description
1 polymer ?
#
loop_
_entity_poly.entity_id
_entity_poly.type
_entity_poly.pdbx_seq_one_letter_code
_entity_poly.pdbx_strand_id
1 'polypeptide(L)'
;MSDIPKSSKSVCIIHTNKGAYSETFIQSHIHHLPAKVYVLYGLEMLTHQGNGDKPLVPRSLKIASRWFTTLHRCFTRSTSHTKFSCGRELDGMSAFVLKRFLRSHKVDVVLAEYGPTGVAVMDACMKALVPLVVHFHGFDAHNNLVLEPYTSHYLRMFACARAIIAVSRKMEKQLLQLGAPREKVHYNVCGVDIDQFKDGRPDKNPPVFITVGRFVDKKAPHLTLLAFRKVLERCPSARLVMIADGPLLEPCRYIVHALRMTHAVEFLGPKNHNEVAETMRGARSFVQHSVTTSYGDSEGTPVGILEAGASGLPVVSTRHAGITDVVIENRTGFLVDEFDIDGMAEHMIQLAKKPELALEVGQRARKHIEDNFSMQKSINSLWNIILKCIHKG
;
A
#
# COMPACT_ATOMS: atom_id res chain seq x y z
N MET A 1 -11.14 10.36 18.77
CA MET A 1 -10.27 11.14 17.85
C MET A 1 -10.26 12.59 18.31
N SER A 2 -9.13 13.13 18.77
CA SER A 2 -8.99 14.57 19.01
C SER A 2 -8.97 15.25 17.64
N ASP A 3 -9.99 16.07 17.34
CA ASP A 3 -10.09 16.83 16.10
C ASP A 3 -8.88 17.76 15.94
N ILE A 4 -8.03 17.46 14.96
CA ILE A 4 -7.05 18.46 14.52
C ILE A 4 -7.85 19.61 13.91
N PRO A 5 -7.64 20.87 14.35
CA PRO A 5 -8.36 22.00 13.78
C PRO A 5 -8.08 22.04 12.26
N LYS A 6 -9.15 22.08 11.45
CA LYS A 6 -9.03 22.16 9.99
C LYS A 6 -8.21 23.36 9.60
N SER A 7 -7.11 23.14 8.91
CA SER A 7 -6.26 24.19 8.36
C SER A 7 -6.98 24.92 7.22
N SER A 8 -6.69 26.19 7.02
CA SER A 8 -7.13 26.96 5.85
C SER A 8 -6.45 26.50 4.54
N LYS A 9 -5.47 25.58 4.63
CA LYS A 9 -4.70 25.06 3.49
C LYS A 9 -5.49 24.08 2.64
N SER A 10 -5.15 24.02 1.37
CA SER A 10 -5.77 23.13 0.38
C SER A 10 -4.75 22.16 -0.20
N VAL A 11 -5.10 20.88 -0.23
CA VAL A 11 -4.31 19.78 -0.78
C VAL A 11 -5.04 19.16 -1.96
N CYS A 12 -4.37 18.98 -3.10
CA CYS A 12 -4.89 18.21 -4.20
C CYS A 12 -4.24 16.82 -4.19
N ILE A 13 -4.99 15.77 -3.83
CA ILE A 13 -4.55 14.39 -3.89
C ILE A 13 -4.82 13.86 -5.29
N ILE A 14 -3.78 13.31 -5.94
CA ILE A 14 -3.89 12.73 -7.28
C ILE A 14 -3.44 11.27 -7.22
N HIS A 15 -4.30 10.35 -7.71
CA HIS A 15 -4.02 8.91 -7.73
C HIS A 15 -4.55 8.23 -9.01
N THR A 16 -4.15 6.96 -9.23
CA THR A 16 -4.45 6.26 -10.48
C THR A 16 -5.85 5.66 -10.53
N ASN A 17 -6.32 5.04 -9.45
CA ASN A 17 -7.52 4.20 -9.44
C ASN A 17 -8.58 4.77 -8.49
N LYS A 18 -9.85 4.70 -8.89
CA LYS A 18 -10.97 5.01 -8.00
C LYS A 18 -11.36 3.75 -7.21
N GLY A 19 -11.33 3.83 -5.88
CA GLY A 19 -11.98 2.85 -5.00
C GLY A 19 -11.34 1.45 -4.98
N ALA A 20 -10.03 1.33 -5.21
CA ALA A 20 -9.35 0.06 -5.05
C ALA A 20 -9.34 -0.36 -3.56
N TYR A 21 -9.89 -1.53 -3.26
CA TYR A 21 -10.00 -2.09 -1.90
C TYR A 21 -8.65 -2.15 -1.16
N SER A 22 -7.56 -2.31 -1.88
CA SER A 22 -6.21 -2.41 -1.30
C SER A 22 -5.51 -1.07 -1.08
N GLU A 23 -6.13 0.06 -1.44
CA GLU A 23 -5.56 1.42 -1.36
C GLU A 23 -6.19 2.22 -0.21
N THR A 24 -6.44 1.57 0.92
CA THR A 24 -7.07 2.16 2.11
C THR A 24 -6.29 3.33 2.70
N PHE A 25 -4.97 3.34 2.54
CA PHE A 25 -4.11 4.45 2.92
C PHE A 25 -4.43 5.73 2.14
N ILE A 26 -4.80 5.65 0.85
CA ILE A 26 -5.24 6.83 0.07
C ILE A 26 -6.54 7.38 0.64
N GLN A 27 -7.50 6.50 0.97
CA GLN A 27 -8.74 6.92 1.61
C GLN A 27 -8.47 7.59 2.97
N SER A 28 -7.49 7.09 3.71
CA SER A 28 -7.05 7.71 4.97
C SER A 28 -6.51 9.11 4.76
N HIS A 29 -5.69 9.33 3.72
CA HIS A 29 -5.21 10.67 3.39
C HIS A 29 -6.35 11.61 2.99
N ILE A 30 -7.31 11.13 2.20
CA ILE A 30 -8.48 11.91 1.76
C ILE A 30 -9.35 12.35 2.94
N HIS A 31 -9.61 11.45 3.90
CA HIS A 31 -10.57 11.70 4.97
C HIS A 31 -9.96 12.36 6.21
N HIS A 32 -8.66 12.16 6.48
CA HIS A 32 -8.06 12.56 7.76
C HIS A 32 -7.03 13.69 7.66
N LEU A 33 -6.57 14.09 6.45
CA LEU A 33 -5.72 15.28 6.36
C LEU A 33 -6.51 16.52 6.82
N PRO A 34 -5.95 17.34 7.75
CA PRO A 34 -6.63 18.52 8.29
C PRO A 34 -6.59 19.70 7.32
N ALA A 35 -7.02 19.50 6.09
CA ALA A 35 -6.97 20.45 5.00
C ALA A 35 -8.25 20.42 4.17
N LYS A 36 -8.44 21.40 3.30
CA LYS A 36 -9.42 21.30 2.23
C LYS A 36 -8.85 20.35 1.15
N VAL A 37 -9.39 19.15 1.03
CA VAL A 37 -8.90 18.14 0.09
C VAL A 37 -9.69 18.19 -1.22
N TYR A 38 -8.96 18.28 -2.34
CA TYR A 38 -9.46 18.03 -3.68
C TYR A 38 -8.90 16.69 -4.15
N VAL A 39 -9.72 15.84 -4.76
CA VAL A 39 -9.30 14.51 -5.21
C VAL A 39 -9.42 14.41 -6.71
N LEU A 40 -8.33 14.08 -7.39
CA LEU A 40 -8.29 13.77 -8.80
C LEU A 40 -7.82 12.34 -9.01
N TYR A 41 -8.45 11.60 -9.92
CA TYR A 41 -8.05 10.23 -10.23
C TYR A 41 -8.03 9.97 -11.74
N GLY A 42 -7.29 8.93 -12.15
CA GLY A 42 -7.21 8.48 -13.54
C GLY A 42 -6.25 9.31 -14.40
N LEU A 43 -5.00 8.84 -14.58
CA LEU A 43 -3.97 9.58 -15.31
C LEU A 43 -4.29 9.77 -16.81
N GLU A 44 -5.00 8.83 -17.42
CA GLU A 44 -5.42 8.99 -18.82
C GLU A 44 -6.52 10.05 -18.99
N MET A 45 -7.35 10.22 -17.98
CA MET A 45 -8.43 11.20 -17.96
C MET A 45 -8.68 11.65 -16.53
N LEU A 46 -7.91 12.68 -16.11
CA LEU A 46 -8.06 13.25 -14.78
C LEU A 46 -9.53 13.63 -14.52
N THR A 47 -10.09 12.99 -13.52
CA THR A 47 -11.49 13.14 -13.10
C THR A 47 -11.53 13.69 -11.68
N HIS A 48 -12.29 14.76 -11.46
CA HIS A 48 -12.51 15.30 -10.11
C HIS A 48 -13.55 14.46 -9.39
N GLN A 49 -13.17 13.90 -8.24
CA GLN A 49 -14.09 13.12 -7.39
C GLN A 49 -15.06 14.06 -6.68
N GLY A 50 -16.36 13.82 -6.88
CA GLY A 50 -17.42 14.64 -6.27
C GLY A 50 -18.81 14.17 -6.72
N ASN A 51 -19.84 14.96 -6.48
CA ASN A 51 -21.19 14.65 -6.94
C ASN A 51 -21.25 14.55 -8.48
N GLY A 52 -21.19 13.30 -8.98
CA GLY A 52 -21.27 12.98 -10.40
C GLY A 52 -19.94 12.98 -11.16
N ASP A 53 -18.80 12.74 -10.47
CA ASP A 53 -17.44 12.57 -11.01
C ASP A 53 -17.20 13.19 -12.41
N LYS A 54 -16.74 14.44 -12.43
CA LYS A 54 -16.58 15.20 -13.66
C LYS A 54 -15.15 15.10 -14.19
N PRO A 55 -14.92 14.60 -15.43
CA PRO A 55 -13.60 14.66 -16.05
C PRO A 55 -13.18 16.13 -16.24
N LEU A 56 -11.92 16.43 -15.95
CA LEU A 56 -11.35 17.78 -16.14
C LEU A 56 -11.30 18.16 -17.62
N VAL A 57 -11.09 17.17 -18.50
CA VAL A 57 -11.12 17.34 -19.96
C VAL A 57 -12.36 16.64 -20.51
N PRO A 58 -13.28 17.35 -21.20
CA PRO A 58 -14.43 16.73 -21.83
C PRO A 58 -14.02 15.61 -22.80
N ARG A 59 -14.77 14.49 -22.81
CA ARG A 59 -14.48 13.33 -23.67
C ARG A 59 -14.37 13.70 -25.16
N SER A 60 -15.16 14.65 -25.63
CA SER A 60 -15.15 15.15 -27.00
C SER A 60 -13.80 15.78 -27.41
N LEU A 61 -13.16 16.52 -26.51
CA LEU A 61 -11.85 17.13 -26.76
C LEU A 61 -10.71 16.12 -26.75
N LYS A 62 -10.83 15.02 -25.97
CA LYS A 62 -9.81 13.94 -25.97
C LYS A 62 -9.85 13.10 -27.25
N ILE A 63 -10.99 12.90 -27.85
CA ILE A 63 -11.10 12.19 -29.12
C ILE A 63 -10.34 12.98 -30.21
N ALA A 64 -10.49 14.29 -30.26
CA ALA A 64 -9.76 15.16 -31.20
C ALA A 64 -8.22 15.09 -30.97
N SER A 65 -7.74 15.11 -29.73
CA SER A 65 -6.31 15.03 -29.44
C SER A 65 -5.70 13.64 -29.77
N ARG A 66 -6.47 12.56 -29.61
CA ARG A 66 -6.05 11.20 -30.02
C ARG A 66 -5.88 11.07 -31.55
N TRP A 67 -6.71 11.72 -32.33
CA TRP A 67 -6.54 11.74 -33.79
C TRP A 67 -5.23 12.43 -34.19
N PHE A 68 -4.86 13.53 -33.55
CA PHE A 68 -3.58 14.21 -33.80
C PHE A 68 -2.36 13.36 -33.38
N THR A 69 -2.44 12.64 -32.27
CA THR A 69 -1.35 11.76 -31.83
C THR A 69 -1.25 10.46 -32.61
N THR A 70 -2.35 9.95 -33.15
CA THR A 70 -2.36 8.75 -33.99
C THR A 70 -1.71 9.03 -35.35
N LEU A 71 -1.92 10.21 -35.94
CA LEU A 71 -1.21 10.65 -37.17
C LEU A 71 0.30 10.73 -36.94
N HIS A 72 0.76 11.14 -35.76
CA HIS A 72 2.20 11.17 -35.44
C HIS A 72 2.78 9.76 -35.17
N ARG A 73 1.97 8.79 -34.73
CA ARG A 73 2.38 7.39 -34.45
C ARG A 73 2.48 6.52 -35.71
N CYS A 74 1.84 6.87 -36.81
CA CYS A 74 1.97 6.15 -38.07
C CYS A 74 3.37 6.28 -38.70
N PHE A 75 4.20 7.23 -38.22
CA PHE A 75 5.59 7.42 -38.68
C PHE A 75 6.67 6.77 -37.83
N THR A 76 6.34 6.19 -36.65
CA THR A 76 7.31 5.50 -35.82
C THR A 76 6.78 4.13 -35.39
N ARG A 77 7.08 3.09 -36.21
CA ARG A 77 6.86 1.68 -35.84
C ARG A 77 7.83 1.31 -34.72
N SER A 78 7.28 0.99 -33.54
CA SER A 78 7.95 0.13 -32.56
C SER A 78 6.92 -0.80 -31.93
N THR A 79 7.16 -2.08 -32.14
CA THR A 79 6.35 -3.20 -31.67
C THR A 79 6.87 -3.63 -30.29
N SER A 80 6.10 -3.46 -29.24
CA SER A 80 6.18 -4.30 -28.04
C SER A 80 4.85 -4.23 -27.27
N HIS A 81 4.27 -5.41 -27.09
CA HIS A 81 3.05 -5.62 -26.32
C HIS A 81 3.40 -5.73 -24.83
N THR A 82 3.24 -4.65 -24.08
CA THR A 82 3.06 -4.71 -22.63
C THR A 82 1.93 -3.76 -22.23
N LYS A 83 0.90 -4.31 -21.58
CA LYS A 83 -0.31 -3.61 -21.14
C LYS A 83 -0.11 -2.64 -19.95
N PHE A 84 1.12 -2.25 -19.64
CA PHE A 84 1.39 -1.10 -18.82
C PHE A 84 1.55 0.11 -19.73
N SER A 85 0.61 1.03 -19.68
CA SER A 85 0.75 2.35 -20.31
C SER A 85 2.00 2.99 -19.71
N CYS A 86 3.09 2.84 -20.44
CA CYS A 86 4.42 3.29 -20.06
C CYS A 86 4.38 4.79 -19.73
N GLY A 87 4.92 5.15 -18.58
CA GLY A 87 5.08 6.42 -17.95
C GLY A 87 5.20 7.61 -18.85
N ARG A 88 4.07 8.20 -19.14
CA ARG A 88 4.03 9.42 -19.92
C ARG A 88 3.55 10.54 -19.02
N GLU A 89 4.28 11.63 -19.12
CA GLU A 89 3.78 12.93 -18.70
C GLU A 89 2.39 13.15 -19.31
N LEU A 90 1.54 13.89 -18.59
CA LEU A 90 0.24 14.27 -19.14
C LEU A 90 0.43 14.93 -20.50
N ASP A 91 -0.44 14.61 -21.45
CA ASP A 91 -0.47 15.34 -22.72
C ASP A 91 -0.68 16.85 -22.48
N GLY A 92 -0.27 17.67 -23.45
CA GLY A 92 -0.25 19.12 -23.29
C GLY A 92 -1.60 19.71 -22.87
N MET A 93 -2.74 19.12 -23.32
CA MET A 93 -4.08 19.57 -22.95
C MET A 93 -4.39 19.19 -21.49
N SER A 94 -4.13 17.96 -21.09
CA SER A 94 -4.34 17.48 -19.71
C SER A 94 -3.49 18.25 -18.71
N ALA A 95 -2.22 18.53 -19.05
CA ALA A 95 -1.33 19.34 -18.23
C ALA A 95 -1.81 20.81 -18.12
N PHE A 96 -2.32 21.40 -19.21
CA PHE A 96 -2.88 22.74 -19.19
C PHE A 96 -4.13 22.82 -18.31
N VAL A 97 -5.04 21.86 -18.45
CA VAL A 97 -6.28 21.81 -17.64
C VAL A 97 -5.98 21.57 -16.18
N LEU A 98 -5.03 20.68 -15.84
CA LEU A 98 -4.58 20.49 -14.45
C LEU A 98 -3.99 21.78 -13.88
N LYS A 99 -3.08 22.44 -14.61
CA LYS A 99 -2.54 23.75 -14.21
C LYS A 99 -3.66 24.75 -13.91
N ARG A 100 -4.67 24.86 -14.80
CA ARG A 100 -5.80 25.76 -14.61
C ARG A 100 -6.61 25.39 -13.36
N PHE A 101 -6.87 24.10 -13.14
CA PHE A 101 -7.56 23.60 -11.96
C PHE A 101 -6.82 23.99 -10.69
N LEU A 102 -5.52 23.71 -10.60
CA LEU A 102 -4.70 24.02 -9.42
C LEU A 102 -4.74 25.51 -9.07
N ARG A 103 -4.65 26.39 -10.07
CA ARG A 103 -4.70 27.85 -9.87
C ARG A 103 -6.08 28.35 -9.48
N SER A 104 -7.14 27.90 -10.19
CA SER A 104 -8.51 28.38 -9.93
C SER A 104 -9.04 27.95 -8.57
N HIS A 105 -8.60 26.80 -8.07
CA HIS A 105 -8.95 26.29 -6.73
C HIS A 105 -7.97 26.73 -5.64
N LYS A 106 -6.96 27.55 -5.97
CA LYS A 106 -5.92 28.03 -5.05
C LYS A 106 -5.31 26.87 -4.24
N VAL A 107 -4.91 25.79 -4.96
CA VAL A 107 -4.30 24.62 -4.34
C VAL A 107 -2.93 24.98 -3.80
N ASP A 108 -2.68 24.74 -2.50
CA ASP A 108 -1.41 25.04 -1.83
C ASP A 108 -0.33 23.98 -2.12
N VAL A 109 -0.73 22.71 -2.32
CA VAL A 109 0.18 21.59 -2.57
C VAL A 109 -0.52 20.45 -3.31
N VAL A 110 0.22 19.74 -4.15
CA VAL A 110 -0.22 18.47 -4.75
C VAL A 110 0.45 17.31 -4.01
N LEU A 111 -0.34 16.34 -3.55
CA LEU A 111 0.10 15.03 -3.08
C LEU A 111 -0.19 14.01 -4.18
N ALA A 112 0.86 13.54 -4.85
CA ALA A 112 0.77 12.50 -5.85
C ALA A 112 1.01 11.12 -5.20
N GLU A 113 -0.01 10.28 -5.23
CA GLU A 113 0.10 8.90 -4.77
C GLU A 113 0.70 8.05 -5.89
N TYR A 114 1.81 7.39 -5.58
CA TYR A 114 2.72 6.67 -6.48
C TYR A 114 3.68 7.54 -7.31
N GLY A 115 4.90 7.03 -7.49
CA GLY A 115 5.95 7.66 -8.31
C GLY A 115 5.51 7.97 -9.74
N PRO A 116 4.87 7.02 -10.49
CA PRO A 116 4.33 7.28 -11.82
C PRO A 116 3.34 8.45 -11.88
N THR A 117 2.51 8.62 -10.86
CA THR A 117 1.61 9.77 -10.75
C THR A 117 2.38 11.07 -10.60
N GLY A 118 3.43 11.06 -9.75
CA GLY A 118 4.33 12.20 -9.57
C GLY A 118 4.96 12.64 -10.90
N VAL A 119 5.46 11.70 -11.69
CA VAL A 119 5.99 11.96 -13.05
C VAL A 119 4.93 12.58 -13.95
N ALA A 120 3.72 12.02 -13.96
CA ALA A 120 2.66 12.49 -14.83
C ALA A 120 2.27 13.95 -14.57
N VAL A 121 2.28 14.39 -13.31
CA VAL A 121 1.75 15.70 -12.92
C VAL A 121 2.82 16.78 -12.69
N MET A 122 4.12 16.41 -12.65
CA MET A 122 5.19 17.34 -12.26
C MET A 122 5.23 18.62 -13.09
N ASP A 123 5.07 18.54 -14.41
CA ASP A 123 5.12 19.70 -15.30
C ASP A 123 3.96 20.67 -15.08
N ALA A 124 2.77 20.12 -14.82
CA ALA A 124 1.61 20.95 -14.50
C ALA A 124 1.79 21.65 -13.15
N CYS A 125 2.35 20.96 -12.15
CA CYS A 125 2.68 21.53 -10.84
C CYS A 125 3.72 22.66 -10.95
N MET A 126 4.81 22.42 -11.68
CA MET A 126 5.84 23.44 -11.92
C MET A 126 5.27 24.69 -12.61
N LYS A 127 4.51 24.50 -13.72
CA LYS A 127 3.88 25.60 -14.46
C LYS A 127 2.78 26.30 -13.66
N ALA A 128 2.19 25.65 -12.68
CA ALA A 128 1.22 26.23 -11.75
C ALA A 128 1.91 26.99 -10.59
N LEU A 129 3.19 26.74 -10.33
CA LEU A 129 3.94 27.15 -9.14
C LEU A 129 3.35 26.54 -7.85
N VAL A 130 2.87 25.30 -7.93
CA VAL A 130 2.31 24.55 -6.80
C VAL A 130 3.29 23.45 -6.40
N PRO A 131 3.72 23.38 -5.13
CA PRO A 131 4.63 22.35 -4.63
C PRO A 131 4.08 20.94 -4.91
N LEU A 132 4.97 20.02 -5.30
CA LEU A 132 4.67 18.60 -5.51
C LEU A 132 5.29 17.76 -4.38
N VAL A 133 4.48 16.96 -3.72
CA VAL A 133 4.88 15.90 -2.79
C VAL A 133 4.52 14.57 -3.45
N VAL A 134 5.46 13.62 -3.46
CA VAL A 134 5.26 12.30 -4.08
C VAL A 134 5.37 11.21 -3.02
N HIS A 135 4.35 10.36 -2.93
CA HIS A 135 4.26 9.30 -1.94
C HIS A 135 4.39 7.93 -2.62
N PHE A 136 5.47 7.20 -2.32
CA PHE A 136 5.76 5.87 -2.84
C PHE A 136 5.19 4.78 -1.92
N HIS A 137 4.68 3.69 -2.52
CA HIS A 137 3.93 2.67 -1.77
C HIS A 137 4.42 1.22 -1.90
N GLY A 138 5.36 0.91 -2.78
CA GLY A 138 5.93 -0.43 -2.93
C GLY A 138 6.39 -0.71 -4.35
N PHE A 139 5.48 -1.17 -5.21
CA PHE A 139 5.81 -1.57 -6.59
C PHE A 139 6.48 -0.45 -7.39
N ASP A 140 6.12 0.77 -7.14
CA ASP A 140 6.61 1.98 -7.80
C ASP A 140 8.08 2.35 -7.47
N ALA A 141 8.64 1.75 -6.40
CA ALA A 141 10.04 1.93 -6.01
C ALA A 141 10.89 0.65 -6.17
N HIS A 142 10.27 -0.51 -6.36
CA HIS A 142 10.97 -1.79 -6.31
C HIS A 142 10.78 -2.66 -7.55
N ASN A 143 9.63 -2.58 -8.23
CA ASN A 143 9.32 -3.43 -9.36
C ASN A 143 10.10 -3.00 -10.61
N ASN A 144 10.98 -3.84 -11.12
CA ASN A 144 11.81 -3.55 -12.29
C ASN A 144 10.99 -3.22 -13.55
N LEU A 145 9.82 -3.85 -13.73
CA LEU A 145 8.92 -3.55 -14.85
C LEU A 145 8.36 -2.12 -14.79
N VAL A 146 8.35 -1.51 -13.61
CA VAL A 146 8.01 -0.10 -13.42
C VAL A 146 9.27 0.77 -13.48
N LEU A 147 10.34 0.36 -12.84
CA LEU A 147 11.57 1.15 -12.75
C LEU A 147 12.23 1.37 -14.10
N GLU A 148 12.34 0.32 -14.94
CA GLU A 148 12.98 0.41 -16.25
C GLU A 148 12.46 1.57 -17.11
N PRO A 149 11.12 1.72 -17.34
CA PRO A 149 10.60 2.83 -18.12
C PRO A 149 10.57 4.18 -17.38
N TYR A 150 10.71 4.20 -16.03
CA TYR A 150 10.55 5.41 -15.24
C TYR A 150 11.87 5.99 -14.70
N THR A 151 12.99 5.29 -14.71
CA THR A 151 14.24 5.73 -14.05
C THR A 151 14.65 7.14 -14.43
N SER A 152 14.72 7.46 -15.73
CA SER A 152 15.08 8.81 -16.20
C SER A 152 14.05 9.88 -15.81
N HIS A 153 12.77 9.51 -15.80
CA HIS A 153 11.68 10.39 -15.40
C HIS A 153 11.68 10.64 -13.89
N TYR A 154 12.04 9.63 -13.10
CA TYR A 154 12.18 9.78 -11.64
C TYR A 154 13.28 10.76 -11.28
N LEU A 155 14.43 10.75 -11.93
CA LEU A 155 15.50 11.73 -11.68
C LEU A 155 15.00 13.17 -11.86
N ARG A 156 14.26 13.41 -12.95
CA ARG A 156 13.64 14.72 -13.21
C ARG A 156 12.57 15.06 -12.16
N MET A 157 11.71 14.12 -11.83
CA MET A 157 10.66 14.28 -10.82
C MET A 157 11.26 14.54 -9.44
N PHE A 158 12.32 13.82 -9.04
CA PHE A 158 13.02 14.05 -7.78
C PHE A 158 13.63 15.48 -7.69
N ALA A 159 14.15 15.97 -8.80
CA ALA A 159 14.64 17.35 -8.85
C ALA A 159 13.49 18.36 -8.62
N CYS A 160 12.32 18.12 -9.19
CA CYS A 160 11.16 19.02 -9.13
C CYS A 160 10.35 18.91 -7.83
N ALA A 161 10.22 17.70 -7.27
CA ALA A 161 9.45 17.46 -6.05
C ALA A 161 10.04 18.21 -4.84
N ARG A 162 9.17 18.70 -3.95
CA ARG A 162 9.56 19.30 -2.67
C ARG A 162 9.81 18.26 -1.60
N ALA A 163 9.06 17.16 -1.62
CA ALA A 163 9.26 16.02 -0.74
C ALA A 163 8.93 14.71 -1.47
N ILE A 164 9.62 13.66 -1.08
CA ILE A 164 9.49 12.29 -1.56
C ILE A 164 9.27 11.43 -0.33
N ILE A 165 8.14 10.73 -0.25
CA ILE A 165 7.77 9.99 0.94
C ILE A 165 7.95 8.49 0.68
N ALA A 166 8.69 7.84 1.58
CA ALA A 166 8.93 6.41 1.61
C ALA A 166 8.14 5.77 2.75
N VAL A 167 7.38 4.71 2.48
CA VAL A 167 6.57 4.01 3.48
C VAL A 167 7.35 2.93 4.24
N SER A 168 8.62 2.70 3.92
CA SER A 168 9.49 1.79 4.67
C SER A 168 10.96 2.23 4.60
N ARG A 169 11.76 1.77 5.57
CA ARG A 169 13.21 2.05 5.58
C ARG A 169 13.94 1.42 4.40
N LYS A 170 13.51 0.25 3.95
CA LYS A 170 14.04 -0.36 2.71
C LYS A 170 13.73 0.54 1.50
N MET A 171 12.52 1.07 1.41
CA MET A 171 12.12 1.98 0.34
C MET A 171 12.88 3.31 0.40
N GLU A 172 13.10 3.88 1.60
CA GLU A 172 13.93 5.07 1.77
C GLU A 172 15.31 4.87 1.15
N LYS A 173 15.99 3.76 1.47
CA LYS A 173 17.29 3.39 0.88
C LYS A 173 17.21 3.24 -0.64
N GLN A 174 16.17 2.58 -1.13
CA GLN A 174 15.95 2.37 -2.57
C GLN A 174 15.77 3.69 -3.32
N LEU A 175 14.96 4.62 -2.79
CA LEU A 175 14.76 5.92 -3.42
C LEU A 175 16.05 6.74 -3.49
N LEU A 176 16.90 6.68 -2.46
CA LEU A 176 18.23 7.28 -2.49
C LEU A 176 19.12 6.65 -3.57
N GLN A 177 19.09 5.33 -3.73
CA GLN A 177 19.81 4.62 -4.78
C GLN A 177 19.32 4.98 -6.19
N LEU A 178 18.02 5.28 -6.33
CA LEU A 178 17.42 5.76 -7.57
C LEU A 178 17.76 7.24 -7.87
N GLY A 179 18.52 7.92 -7.00
CA GLY A 179 18.98 9.29 -7.18
C GLY A 179 18.09 10.37 -6.53
N ALA A 180 17.20 10.00 -5.64
CA ALA A 180 16.43 11.00 -4.87
C ALA A 180 17.35 11.78 -3.92
N PRO A 181 17.30 13.13 -3.87
CA PRO A 181 18.09 13.92 -2.92
C PRO A 181 17.70 13.60 -1.47
N ARG A 182 18.70 13.33 -0.61
CA ARG A 182 18.46 12.88 0.76
C ARG A 182 17.61 13.85 1.59
N GLU A 183 17.82 15.13 1.40
CA GLU A 183 17.09 16.19 2.11
C GLU A 183 15.60 16.28 1.73
N LYS A 184 15.19 15.64 0.63
CA LYS A 184 13.81 15.56 0.18
C LYS A 184 13.13 14.24 0.54
N VAL A 185 13.89 13.20 0.90
CA VAL A 185 13.33 11.88 1.23
C VAL A 185 12.92 11.86 2.69
N HIS A 186 11.65 11.51 2.93
CA HIS A 186 11.03 11.43 4.25
C HIS A 186 10.42 10.06 4.47
N TYR A 187 10.68 9.45 5.62
CA TYR A 187 10.02 8.23 6.05
C TYR A 187 8.69 8.57 6.69
N ASN A 188 7.61 8.01 6.16
CA ASN A 188 6.27 8.10 6.75
C ASN A 188 5.49 6.83 6.43
N VAL A 189 5.39 5.94 7.39
CA VAL A 189 4.69 4.67 7.27
C VAL A 189 3.17 4.84 7.25
N CYS A 190 2.44 3.93 6.60
CA CYS A 190 0.99 3.90 6.66
C CYS A 190 0.51 3.70 8.10
N GLY A 191 -0.59 4.33 8.46
CA GLY A 191 -1.22 4.17 9.77
C GLY A 191 -2.39 3.19 9.73
N VAL A 192 -2.79 2.72 10.91
CA VAL A 192 -3.98 1.87 11.11
C VAL A 192 -4.94 2.49 12.11
N ASP A 193 -6.26 2.28 11.88
CA ASP A 193 -7.31 2.67 12.82
C ASP A 193 -7.31 1.69 14.01
N ILE A 194 -6.72 2.13 15.13
CA ILE A 194 -6.59 1.34 16.35
C ILE A 194 -7.92 1.18 17.11
N ASP A 195 -8.93 1.99 16.82
CA ASP A 195 -10.25 1.85 17.43
C ASP A 195 -11.10 0.82 16.69
N GLN A 196 -10.91 0.68 15.38
CA GLN A 196 -11.56 -0.33 14.56
C GLN A 196 -10.94 -1.72 14.77
N PHE A 197 -9.61 -1.80 14.79
CA PHE A 197 -8.85 -3.02 14.99
C PHE A 197 -8.43 -3.15 16.46
N LYS A 198 -9.24 -3.82 17.27
CA LYS A 198 -9.04 -4.00 18.71
C LYS A 198 -9.73 -5.24 19.25
N ASP A 199 -9.56 -5.48 20.54
CA ASP A 199 -10.26 -6.48 21.34
C ASP A 199 -10.04 -7.93 20.94
N GLY A 200 -8.94 -8.24 20.22
CA GLY A 200 -8.53 -9.61 19.95
C GLY A 200 -8.10 -10.33 21.23
N ARG A 201 -8.55 -11.54 21.38
CA ARG A 201 -8.24 -12.42 22.53
C ARG A 201 -7.66 -13.73 22.02
N PRO A 202 -6.40 -13.68 21.49
CA PRO A 202 -5.77 -14.87 20.90
C PRO A 202 -5.65 -16.04 21.89
N ASP A 203 -5.60 -15.77 23.19
CA ASP A 203 -5.58 -16.79 24.25
C ASP A 203 -6.87 -17.63 24.34
N LYS A 204 -8.02 -17.02 24.02
CA LYS A 204 -9.35 -17.65 24.12
C LYS A 204 -9.83 -18.25 22.80
N ASN A 205 -9.24 -17.88 21.71
CA ASN A 205 -9.64 -18.34 20.39
C ASN A 205 -9.09 -19.75 20.10
N PRO A 206 -9.75 -20.55 19.29
CA PRO A 206 -9.17 -21.79 18.75
C PRO A 206 -7.93 -21.45 17.90
N PRO A 207 -7.10 -22.44 17.50
CA PRO A 207 -5.90 -22.20 16.70
C PRO A 207 -6.26 -21.84 15.23
N VAL A 208 -6.94 -20.70 15.06
CA VAL A 208 -7.27 -20.10 13.76
C VAL A 208 -6.19 -19.12 13.38
N PHE A 209 -5.55 -19.36 12.24
CA PHE A 209 -4.62 -18.45 11.61
C PHE A 209 -5.34 -17.64 10.54
N ILE A 210 -4.98 -16.36 10.41
CA ILE A 210 -5.59 -15.48 9.42
C ILE A 210 -4.52 -14.83 8.55
N THR A 211 -4.78 -14.74 7.25
CA THR A 211 -4.01 -13.89 6.33
C THR A 211 -4.96 -12.94 5.60
N VAL A 212 -4.55 -11.69 5.46
CA VAL A 212 -5.30 -10.64 4.76
C VAL A 212 -4.40 -9.96 3.75
N GLY A 213 -4.71 -10.11 2.47
CA GLY A 213 -3.92 -9.48 1.44
C GLY A 213 -4.07 -10.14 0.08
N ARG A 214 -3.88 -9.34 -0.98
CA ARG A 214 -4.04 -9.80 -2.36
C ARG A 214 -3.24 -11.08 -2.64
N PHE A 215 -3.82 -11.99 -3.38
CA PHE A 215 -3.15 -13.21 -3.84
C PHE A 215 -2.22 -12.90 -5.01
N VAL A 216 -1.05 -12.31 -4.69
CA VAL A 216 0.00 -11.89 -5.64
C VAL A 216 1.36 -12.44 -5.24
N ASP A 217 2.30 -12.46 -6.19
CA ASP A 217 3.61 -13.10 -6.04
C ASP A 217 4.35 -12.68 -4.78
N LYS A 218 4.48 -11.38 -4.52
CA LYS A 218 5.21 -10.88 -3.36
C LYS A 218 4.61 -11.25 -2.00
N LYS A 219 3.30 -11.55 -1.95
CA LYS A 219 2.64 -12.03 -0.72
C LYS A 219 2.70 -13.55 -0.57
N ALA A 220 3.15 -14.24 -1.60
CA ALA A 220 3.42 -15.68 -1.65
C ALA A 220 2.41 -16.54 -0.85
N PRO A 221 1.08 -16.42 -1.07
CA PRO A 221 0.08 -17.14 -0.29
C PRO A 221 0.24 -18.66 -0.38
N HIS A 222 0.82 -19.17 -1.46
CA HIS A 222 1.16 -20.57 -1.63
C HIS A 222 2.21 -21.06 -0.62
N LEU A 223 3.20 -20.23 -0.26
CA LEU A 223 4.20 -20.58 0.77
C LEU A 223 3.57 -20.63 2.17
N THR A 224 2.63 -19.72 2.46
CA THR A 224 1.83 -19.78 3.69
C THR A 224 1.02 -21.08 3.77
N LEU A 225 0.44 -21.55 2.66
CA LEU A 225 -0.27 -22.83 2.60
C LEU A 225 0.65 -24.04 2.83
N LEU A 226 1.87 -24.01 2.28
CA LEU A 226 2.86 -25.06 2.51
C LEU A 226 3.30 -25.12 3.98
N ALA A 227 3.52 -23.98 4.61
CA ALA A 227 3.79 -23.90 6.06
C ALA A 227 2.59 -24.45 6.87
N PHE A 228 1.38 -24.04 6.52
CA PHE A 228 0.16 -24.50 7.20
C PHE A 228 -0.07 -26.00 7.06
N ARG A 229 0.32 -26.62 5.93
CA ARG A 229 0.26 -28.09 5.77
C ARG A 229 1.07 -28.80 6.87
N LYS A 230 2.26 -28.29 7.21
CA LYS A 230 3.10 -28.84 8.30
C LYS A 230 2.47 -28.58 9.69
N VAL A 231 1.76 -27.46 9.86
CA VAL A 231 1.01 -27.18 11.09
C VAL A 231 -0.08 -28.26 11.32
N LEU A 232 -0.83 -28.63 10.28
CA LEU A 232 -1.90 -29.63 10.40
C LEU A 232 -1.40 -31.01 10.82
N GLU A 233 -0.18 -31.39 10.51
CA GLU A 233 0.42 -32.67 10.95
C GLU A 233 0.59 -32.74 12.48
N ARG A 234 0.83 -31.59 13.13
CA ARG A 234 1.08 -31.50 14.58
C ARG A 234 -0.09 -30.88 15.36
N CYS A 235 -0.99 -30.20 14.67
CA CYS A 235 -2.18 -29.52 15.21
C CYS A 235 -3.37 -29.73 14.26
N PRO A 236 -4.02 -30.91 14.23
CA PRO A 236 -5.10 -31.22 13.27
C PRO A 236 -6.35 -30.33 13.42
N SER A 237 -6.54 -29.73 14.59
CA SER A 237 -7.65 -28.79 14.83
C SER A 237 -7.40 -27.38 14.32
N ALA A 238 -6.19 -27.08 13.83
CA ALA A 238 -5.87 -25.75 13.31
C ALA A 238 -6.71 -25.41 12.07
N ARG A 239 -6.97 -24.14 11.87
CA ARG A 239 -7.67 -23.59 10.70
C ARG A 239 -6.89 -22.42 10.12
N LEU A 240 -6.99 -22.23 8.81
CA LEU A 240 -6.43 -21.07 8.12
C LEU A 240 -7.54 -20.36 7.36
N VAL A 241 -7.74 -19.09 7.65
CA VAL A 241 -8.68 -18.20 6.96
C VAL A 241 -7.89 -17.24 6.08
N MET A 242 -8.21 -17.18 4.79
CA MET A 242 -7.52 -16.35 3.80
C MET A 242 -8.50 -15.34 3.19
N ILE A 243 -8.21 -14.05 3.37
CA ILE A 243 -9.07 -12.94 2.94
C ILE A 243 -8.37 -12.15 1.83
N ALA A 244 -8.96 -12.03 0.73
CA ALA A 244 -8.83 -11.17 -0.43
C ALA A 244 -9.02 -11.97 -1.73
N ASP A 245 -8.61 -11.36 -2.85
CA ASP A 245 -8.63 -11.90 -4.20
C ASP A 245 -7.28 -11.65 -4.88
N GLY A 246 -7.07 -12.24 -6.05
CA GLY A 246 -5.88 -12.02 -6.87
C GLY A 246 -5.55 -13.18 -7.79
N PRO A 247 -4.56 -13.00 -8.68
CA PRO A 247 -4.22 -13.98 -9.72
C PRO A 247 -3.77 -15.35 -9.17
N LEU A 248 -3.25 -15.40 -7.93
CA LEU A 248 -2.83 -16.67 -7.29
C LEU A 248 -3.94 -17.35 -6.49
N LEU A 249 -5.17 -16.83 -6.46
CA LEU A 249 -6.27 -17.45 -5.69
C LEU A 249 -6.59 -18.86 -6.21
N GLU A 250 -6.81 -19.04 -7.51
CA GLU A 250 -7.09 -20.37 -8.07
C GLU A 250 -5.92 -21.34 -7.93
N PRO A 251 -4.66 -20.97 -8.22
CA PRO A 251 -3.52 -21.82 -7.87
C PRO A 251 -3.49 -22.24 -6.39
N CYS A 252 -3.81 -21.34 -5.46
CA CYS A 252 -3.89 -21.66 -4.03
C CYS A 252 -5.01 -22.67 -3.72
N ARG A 253 -6.17 -22.55 -4.36
CA ARG A 253 -7.27 -23.54 -4.23
C ARG A 253 -6.83 -24.94 -4.70
N TYR A 254 -6.10 -25.01 -5.82
CA TYR A 254 -5.56 -26.29 -6.32
C TYR A 254 -4.56 -26.90 -5.35
N ILE A 255 -3.68 -26.09 -4.73
CA ILE A 255 -2.75 -26.56 -3.69
C ILE A 255 -3.51 -27.11 -2.48
N VAL A 256 -4.54 -26.42 -1.99
CA VAL A 256 -5.38 -26.88 -0.87
C VAL A 256 -6.05 -28.22 -1.19
N HIS A 257 -6.55 -28.39 -2.42
CA HIS A 257 -7.12 -29.65 -2.89
C HIS A 257 -6.08 -30.77 -2.96
N ALA A 258 -4.94 -30.51 -3.63
CA ALA A 258 -3.88 -31.49 -3.81
C ALA A 258 -3.29 -31.98 -2.48
N LEU A 259 -3.15 -31.06 -1.51
CA LEU A 259 -2.64 -31.37 -0.16
C LEU A 259 -3.74 -31.85 0.82
N ARG A 260 -4.98 -32.05 0.35
CA ARG A 260 -6.14 -32.52 1.15
C ARG A 260 -6.44 -31.65 2.38
N MET A 261 -6.30 -30.32 2.24
CA MET A 261 -6.52 -29.36 3.33
C MET A 261 -7.88 -28.65 3.27
N THR A 262 -8.81 -29.08 2.41
CA THR A 262 -10.12 -28.43 2.20
C THR A 262 -10.98 -28.34 3.46
N HIS A 263 -10.76 -29.22 4.42
CA HIS A 263 -11.43 -29.22 5.72
C HIS A 263 -10.87 -28.18 6.70
N ALA A 264 -9.71 -27.57 6.41
CA ALA A 264 -8.97 -26.73 7.34
C ALA A 264 -8.61 -25.34 6.77
N VAL A 265 -8.79 -25.11 5.48
CA VAL A 265 -8.50 -23.82 4.82
C VAL A 265 -9.77 -23.23 4.23
N GLU A 266 -10.04 -21.97 4.56
CA GLU A 266 -11.19 -21.22 4.09
C GLU A 266 -10.74 -19.98 3.32
N PHE A 267 -11.33 -19.75 2.12
CA PHE A 267 -11.11 -18.58 1.28
C PHE A 267 -12.37 -17.71 1.31
N LEU A 268 -12.33 -16.57 2.01
CA LEU A 268 -13.50 -15.70 2.20
C LEU A 268 -13.70 -14.67 1.09
N GLY A 269 -12.74 -14.58 0.15
CA GLY A 269 -12.76 -13.51 -0.87
C GLY A 269 -12.53 -12.11 -0.27
N PRO A 270 -12.77 -11.05 -1.06
CA PRO A 270 -12.66 -9.67 -0.57
C PRO A 270 -13.67 -9.37 0.54
N LYS A 271 -13.20 -8.70 1.59
CA LYS A 271 -14.01 -8.29 2.74
C LYS A 271 -13.81 -6.81 3.02
N ASN A 272 -14.83 -6.14 3.57
CA ASN A 272 -14.69 -4.79 4.07
C ASN A 272 -13.92 -4.76 5.41
N HIS A 273 -13.46 -3.58 5.83
CA HIS A 273 -12.63 -3.44 7.05
C HIS A 273 -13.32 -3.92 8.33
N ASN A 274 -14.64 -3.76 8.45
CA ASN A 274 -15.37 -4.24 9.62
C ASN A 274 -15.36 -5.77 9.68
N GLU A 275 -15.61 -6.44 8.55
CA GLU A 275 -15.55 -7.90 8.43
C GLU A 275 -14.15 -8.43 8.69
N VAL A 276 -13.10 -7.74 8.18
CA VAL A 276 -11.70 -8.08 8.46
C VAL A 276 -11.41 -7.98 9.96
N ALA A 277 -11.79 -6.87 10.60
CA ALA A 277 -11.58 -6.65 12.03
C ALA A 277 -12.31 -7.71 12.88
N GLU A 278 -13.53 -8.08 12.50
CA GLU A 278 -14.29 -9.15 13.17
C GLU A 278 -13.59 -10.51 13.03
N THR A 279 -13.14 -10.85 11.83
CA THR A 279 -12.42 -12.11 11.59
C THR A 279 -11.10 -12.15 12.36
N MET A 280 -10.38 -11.03 12.44
CA MET A 280 -9.14 -10.94 13.24
C MET A 280 -9.40 -11.15 14.73
N ARG A 281 -10.50 -10.63 15.29
CA ARG A 281 -10.86 -10.87 16.69
C ARG A 281 -11.03 -12.36 17.03
N GLY A 282 -11.48 -13.15 16.06
CA GLY A 282 -11.63 -14.61 16.18
C GLY A 282 -10.35 -15.43 15.94
N ALA A 283 -9.24 -14.79 15.58
CA ALA A 283 -8.01 -15.48 15.23
C ALA A 283 -7.07 -15.67 16.42
N ARG A 284 -6.15 -16.66 16.32
CA ARG A 284 -5.03 -16.90 17.20
C ARG A 284 -3.80 -16.10 16.78
N SER A 285 -3.55 -15.97 15.49
CA SER A 285 -2.36 -15.30 14.93
C SER A 285 -2.61 -14.88 13.51
N PHE A 286 -1.95 -13.81 13.11
CA PHE A 286 -1.84 -13.40 11.70
C PHE A 286 -0.61 -14.05 11.08
N VAL A 287 -0.73 -14.54 9.83
CA VAL A 287 0.35 -15.20 9.10
C VAL A 287 0.47 -14.66 7.68
N GLN A 288 1.68 -14.37 7.22
CA GLN A 288 1.94 -13.92 5.85
C GLN A 288 3.38 -14.20 5.45
N HIS A 289 3.58 -14.98 4.40
CA HIS A 289 4.92 -15.27 3.87
C HIS A 289 5.18 -14.35 2.66
N SER A 290 5.81 -13.21 2.90
CA SER A 290 6.18 -12.28 1.81
C SER A 290 7.58 -12.55 1.30
N VAL A 291 7.77 -12.35 -0.02
CA VAL A 291 9.04 -12.54 -0.71
C VAL A 291 9.33 -11.40 -1.69
N THR A 292 10.61 -11.19 -2.00
CA THR A 292 11.03 -10.38 -3.15
C THR A 292 10.82 -11.21 -4.42
N THR A 293 10.03 -10.68 -5.35
CA THR A 293 9.76 -11.38 -6.62
C THR A 293 10.99 -11.35 -7.55
N SER A 294 11.02 -12.22 -8.58
CA SER A 294 12.09 -12.25 -9.59
C SER A 294 12.22 -10.92 -10.35
N TYR A 295 11.17 -10.12 -10.42
CA TYR A 295 11.13 -8.78 -11.02
C TYR A 295 11.27 -7.66 -9.99
N GLY A 296 11.74 -7.97 -8.77
CA GLY A 296 12.10 -7.00 -7.74
C GLY A 296 10.94 -6.46 -6.89
N ASP A 297 9.65 -6.75 -7.21
CA ASP A 297 8.54 -6.25 -6.41
C ASP A 297 8.60 -6.74 -4.97
N SER A 298 8.34 -5.85 -4.03
CA SER A 298 8.39 -6.11 -2.59
C SER A 298 7.36 -5.31 -1.83
N GLU A 299 7.16 -5.64 -0.54
CA GLU A 299 6.22 -4.92 0.31
C GLU A 299 6.67 -3.47 0.58
N GLY A 300 5.70 -2.56 0.63
CA GLY A 300 5.88 -1.23 1.24
C GLY A 300 5.67 -1.32 2.75
N THR A 301 4.57 -0.74 3.24
CA THR A 301 4.04 -1.03 4.59
C THR A 301 2.94 -2.09 4.46
N PRO A 302 3.06 -3.25 5.12
CA PRO A 302 2.03 -4.29 5.06
C PRO A 302 0.86 -3.95 5.98
N VAL A 303 -0.17 -3.29 5.44
CA VAL A 303 -1.34 -2.81 6.22
C VAL A 303 -2.00 -3.95 7.02
N GLY A 304 -2.17 -5.15 6.46
CA GLY A 304 -2.72 -6.29 7.19
C GLY A 304 -1.93 -6.69 8.44
N ILE A 305 -0.60 -6.47 8.45
CA ILE A 305 0.23 -6.68 9.64
C ILE A 305 -0.01 -5.58 10.70
N LEU A 306 -0.21 -4.33 10.26
CA LEU A 306 -0.60 -3.25 11.17
C LEU A 306 -1.97 -3.52 11.80
N GLU A 307 -2.93 -3.95 11.00
CA GLU A 307 -4.28 -4.32 11.44
C GLU A 307 -4.26 -5.48 12.44
N ALA A 308 -3.47 -6.51 12.16
CA ALA A 308 -3.29 -7.65 13.06
C ALA A 308 -2.65 -7.24 14.40
N GLY A 309 -1.57 -6.48 14.37
CA GLY A 309 -0.94 -5.94 15.57
C GLY A 309 -1.89 -5.04 16.37
N ALA A 310 -2.63 -4.17 15.69
CA ALA A 310 -3.67 -3.34 16.28
C ALA A 310 -4.78 -4.18 16.93
N SER A 311 -5.15 -5.32 16.35
CA SER A 311 -6.11 -6.27 16.93
C SER A 311 -5.54 -7.06 18.13
N GLY A 312 -4.27 -6.90 18.47
CA GLY A 312 -3.63 -7.66 19.55
C GLY A 312 -3.27 -9.09 19.14
N LEU A 313 -3.06 -9.35 17.84
CA LEU A 313 -2.63 -10.65 17.34
C LEU A 313 -1.11 -10.69 17.19
N PRO A 314 -0.44 -11.78 17.62
CA PRO A 314 0.93 -12.03 17.21
C PRO A 314 1.01 -12.24 15.70
N VAL A 315 2.11 -11.80 15.10
CA VAL A 315 2.36 -11.93 13.66
C VAL A 315 3.44 -12.97 13.42
N VAL A 316 3.24 -13.90 12.49
CA VAL A 316 4.28 -14.76 11.94
C VAL A 316 4.48 -14.37 10.49
N SER A 317 5.67 -13.89 10.14
CA SER A 317 5.95 -13.38 8.79
C SER A 317 7.43 -13.55 8.43
N THR A 318 7.85 -12.93 7.33
CA THR A 318 9.24 -12.99 6.84
C THR A 318 10.03 -11.72 7.17
N ARG A 319 11.37 -11.81 7.29
CA ARG A 319 12.29 -10.66 7.35
C ARG A 319 12.35 -9.97 5.98
N HIS A 320 11.22 -9.39 5.59
CA HIS A 320 11.04 -8.85 4.25
C HIS A 320 10.60 -7.38 4.32
N ALA A 321 11.34 -6.52 3.59
CA ALA A 321 11.00 -5.12 3.31
C ALA A 321 10.43 -4.36 4.53
N GLY A 322 9.28 -3.69 4.38
CA GLY A 322 8.63 -2.93 5.45
C GLY A 322 8.05 -3.76 6.60
N ILE A 323 8.05 -5.08 6.50
CA ILE A 323 7.64 -5.96 7.62
C ILE A 323 8.58 -5.77 8.81
N THR A 324 9.87 -5.66 8.56
CA THR A 324 10.90 -5.46 9.60
C THR A 324 10.83 -4.09 10.28
N ASP A 325 10.14 -3.13 9.70
CA ASP A 325 9.88 -1.84 10.34
C ASP A 325 8.73 -1.92 11.36
N VAL A 326 7.81 -2.88 11.17
CA VAL A 326 6.59 -3.02 11.96
C VAL A 326 6.71 -4.10 13.02
N VAL A 327 7.31 -5.25 12.69
CA VAL A 327 7.43 -6.39 13.59
C VAL A 327 8.79 -6.40 14.26
N ILE A 328 8.80 -6.29 15.60
CA ILE A 328 10.00 -6.49 16.42
C ILE A 328 10.09 -7.99 16.72
N GLU A 329 11.10 -8.63 16.12
CA GLU A 329 11.31 -10.08 16.19
C GLU A 329 11.34 -10.58 17.64
N ASN A 330 10.66 -11.71 17.90
CA ASN A 330 10.51 -12.36 19.21
C ASN A 330 9.85 -11.48 20.30
N ARG A 331 9.40 -10.28 19.95
CA ARG A 331 8.76 -9.36 20.88
C ARG A 331 7.32 -9.04 20.51
N THR A 332 7.08 -8.63 19.26
CA THR A 332 5.74 -8.30 18.76
C THR A 332 5.26 -9.28 17.68
N GLY A 333 6.11 -10.25 17.33
CA GLY A 333 5.85 -11.30 16.37
C GLY A 333 7.10 -12.13 16.11
N PHE A 334 7.01 -13.04 15.17
CA PHE A 334 8.07 -13.96 14.76
C PHE A 334 8.39 -13.74 13.30
N LEU A 335 9.67 -13.61 12.98
CA LEU A 335 10.15 -13.43 11.62
C LEU A 335 11.06 -14.59 11.22
N VAL A 336 10.83 -15.10 10.01
CA VAL A 336 11.67 -16.12 9.37
C VAL A 336 12.28 -15.55 8.10
N ASP A 337 13.25 -16.23 7.50
CA ASP A 337 13.79 -15.81 6.22
C ASP A 337 12.79 -16.10 5.09
N GLU A 338 12.92 -15.38 3.96
CA GLU A 338 12.13 -15.67 2.77
C GLU A 338 12.34 -17.13 2.38
N PHE A 339 11.25 -17.84 2.05
CA PHE A 339 11.21 -19.28 1.72
C PHE A 339 11.43 -20.23 2.91
N ASP A 340 11.65 -19.79 4.12
CA ASP A 340 11.73 -20.64 5.30
C ASP A 340 10.33 -21.07 5.78
N ILE A 341 9.82 -22.11 5.11
CA ILE A 341 8.52 -22.70 5.38
C ILE A 341 8.52 -23.45 6.73
N ASP A 342 9.64 -24.08 7.07
CA ASP A 342 9.77 -24.87 8.31
C ASP A 342 9.78 -23.96 9.53
N GLY A 343 10.56 -22.91 9.53
CA GLY A 343 10.57 -21.91 10.60
C GLY A 343 9.20 -21.26 10.79
N MET A 344 8.50 -20.90 9.69
CA MET A 344 7.15 -20.38 9.77
C MET A 344 6.19 -21.37 10.42
N ALA A 345 6.22 -22.64 10.02
CA ALA A 345 5.38 -23.68 10.57
C ALA A 345 5.65 -23.90 12.06
N GLU A 346 6.91 -23.92 12.52
CA GLU A 346 7.27 -24.06 13.93
C GLU A 346 6.71 -22.92 14.79
N HIS A 347 6.81 -21.66 14.35
CA HIS A 347 6.21 -20.54 15.09
C HIS A 347 4.69 -20.64 15.14
N MET A 348 4.04 -21.03 14.04
CA MET A 348 2.60 -21.26 14.02
C MET A 348 2.20 -22.39 14.99
N ILE A 349 2.91 -23.52 15.01
CA ILE A 349 2.68 -24.64 15.94
C ILE A 349 2.86 -24.18 17.38
N GLN A 350 3.90 -23.38 17.66
CA GLN A 350 4.13 -22.85 18.99
C GLN A 350 2.95 -22.00 19.47
N LEU A 351 2.43 -21.10 18.62
CA LEU A 351 1.26 -20.27 18.92
C LEU A 351 -0.04 -21.08 19.03
N ALA A 352 -0.19 -22.15 18.23
CA ALA A 352 -1.33 -23.05 18.31
C ALA A 352 -1.40 -23.76 19.68
N LYS A 353 -0.24 -24.21 20.18
CA LYS A 353 -0.12 -25.01 21.41
C LYS A 353 -0.03 -24.16 22.68
N LYS A 354 0.38 -22.88 22.59
CA LYS A 354 0.60 -21.98 23.73
C LYS A 354 -0.23 -20.71 23.58
N PRO A 355 -1.53 -20.75 23.94
CA PRO A 355 -2.40 -19.59 23.84
C PRO A 355 -1.94 -18.39 24.70
N GLU A 356 -1.33 -18.66 25.85
CA GLU A 356 -0.73 -17.63 26.72
C GLU A 356 0.40 -16.86 26.04
N LEU A 357 1.24 -17.52 25.25
CA LEU A 357 2.27 -16.87 24.45
C LEU A 357 1.65 -15.98 23.36
N ALA A 358 0.56 -16.46 22.73
CA ALA A 358 -0.15 -15.66 21.73
C ALA A 358 -0.70 -14.37 22.34
N LEU A 359 -1.25 -14.43 23.56
CA LEU A 359 -1.72 -13.23 24.26
C LEU A 359 -0.57 -12.28 24.60
N GLU A 360 0.50 -12.79 25.17
CA GLU A 360 1.67 -11.99 25.59
C GLU A 360 2.29 -11.24 24.41
N VAL A 361 2.56 -11.95 23.32
CA VAL A 361 3.14 -11.34 22.10
C VAL A 361 2.14 -10.38 21.44
N GLY A 362 0.86 -10.75 21.40
CA GLY A 362 -0.22 -9.93 20.84
C GLY A 362 -0.41 -8.61 21.59
N GLN A 363 -0.35 -8.63 22.93
CA GLN A 363 -0.42 -7.41 23.75
C GLN A 363 0.75 -6.46 23.48
N ARG A 364 1.96 -7.01 23.34
CA ARG A 364 3.14 -6.22 22.95
C ARG A 364 3.02 -5.65 21.54
N ALA A 365 2.48 -6.45 20.61
CA ALA A 365 2.20 -5.98 19.26
C ALA A 365 1.19 -4.82 19.27
N ARG A 366 0.08 -4.96 19.98
CA ARG A 366 -0.94 -3.91 20.13
C ARG A 366 -0.33 -2.61 20.64
N LYS A 367 0.40 -2.68 21.75
CA LYS A 367 1.04 -1.48 22.32
C LYS A 367 2.01 -0.84 21.35
N HIS A 368 2.82 -1.63 20.65
CA HIS A 368 3.77 -1.14 19.66
C HIS A 368 3.08 -0.41 18.51
N ILE A 369 1.96 -0.95 18.00
CA ILE A 369 1.18 -0.31 16.95
C ILE A 369 0.54 1.00 17.44
N GLU A 370 -0.06 1.01 18.62
CA GLU A 370 -0.63 2.24 19.22
C GLU A 370 0.42 3.33 19.40
N ASP A 371 1.61 2.95 19.88
CA ASP A 371 2.70 3.88 20.17
C ASP A 371 3.39 4.42 18.90
N ASN A 372 3.31 3.71 17.73
CA ASN A 372 4.15 4.09 16.58
C ASN A 372 3.41 4.18 15.25
N PHE A 373 2.29 3.46 15.07
CA PHE A 373 1.67 3.25 13.75
C PHE A 373 0.16 3.57 13.72
N SER A 374 -0.36 4.30 14.71
CA SER A 374 -1.76 4.74 14.67
C SER A 374 -2.00 5.67 13.47
N MET A 375 -3.21 5.64 12.92
CA MET A 375 -3.64 6.50 11.82
C MET A 375 -3.33 7.98 12.12
N GLN A 376 -3.65 8.42 13.36
CA GLN A 376 -3.41 9.79 13.77
C GLN A 376 -1.93 10.20 13.68
N LYS A 377 -0.99 9.32 14.09
CA LYS A 377 0.45 9.59 14.03
C LYS A 377 0.94 9.66 12.59
N SER A 378 0.51 8.73 11.75
CA SER A 378 0.85 8.70 10.32
C SER A 378 0.39 9.98 9.61
N ILE A 379 -0.87 10.36 9.81
CA ILE A 379 -1.46 11.57 9.20
C ILE A 379 -0.79 12.83 9.73
N ASN A 380 -0.51 12.93 11.03
CA ASN A 380 0.19 14.09 11.60
C ASN A 380 1.61 14.23 11.02
N SER A 381 2.32 13.13 10.88
CA SER A 381 3.65 13.12 10.27
C SER A 381 3.60 13.57 8.81
N LEU A 382 2.70 13.00 8.02
CA LEU A 382 2.46 13.39 6.63
C LEU A 382 2.10 14.90 6.52
N TRP A 383 1.19 15.36 7.37
CA TRP A 383 0.77 16.74 7.37
C TRP A 383 1.93 17.72 7.71
N ASN A 384 2.76 17.36 8.66
CA ASN A 384 3.94 18.16 9.00
C ASN A 384 4.94 18.24 7.83
N ILE A 385 5.11 17.17 7.06
CA ILE A 385 5.93 17.18 5.83
C ILE A 385 5.31 18.13 4.81
N ILE A 386 4.00 18.02 4.57
CA ILE A 386 3.26 18.85 3.63
C ILE A 386 3.37 20.35 4.00
N LEU A 387 3.16 20.70 5.27
CA LEU A 387 3.27 22.08 5.72
C LEU A 387 4.65 22.69 5.46
N LYS A 388 5.73 21.93 5.69
CA LYS A 388 7.10 22.38 5.38
C LYS A 388 7.30 22.65 3.89
N CYS A 389 6.59 21.91 3.01
CA CYS A 389 6.64 22.12 1.56
C CYS A 389 5.91 23.40 1.12
N ILE A 390 4.81 23.74 1.80
CA ILE A 390 4.02 24.96 1.52
C ILE A 390 4.78 26.22 1.95
N HIS A 391 5.44 26.22 3.12
CA HIS A 391 6.10 27.40 3.68
C HIS A 391 7.48 27.73 3.10
N LYS A 392 8.10 26.84 2.35
CA LYS A 392 9.40 27.06 1.69
C LYS A 392 9.29 27.61 0.26
N GLY A 393 8.10 28.06 -0.13
CA GLY A 393 7.80 28.63 -1.44
C GLY A 393 8.01 30.14 -1.50
#